data_d4d2ede59ff590a1368cec4c7ac7608c
#
_entry.id   d4d2ede59ff590a1368cec4c7ac7608c
#
_cell.length_a   1.000
_cell.length_b   1.000
_cell.length_c   1.000
_cell.angle_alpha   90.00
_cell.angle_beta   90.00
_cell.angle_gamma   90.00
#
_symmetry.space_group_name_H-M   'P 1'
#
loop_
_entity.id
_entity.type
_entity.pdbx_description
1 polymer ?
#
loop_
_entity_poly.entity_id
_entity_poly.type
_entity_poly.pdbx_seq_one_letter_code
_entity_poly.pdbx_strand_id
1 'polypeptide(L)'
;PEGDPSAWFTAYDFPAIKLNPIPSRPVPILIGGHSDANLRRAARIADGWMAAGGSPEDLTQWIGRIQVLRREYGREGEPFDMYATSFDSFSVDGIKRLEDLGVTHTSGGFGRFNPYGIEADPETLKEKIDNLRRYADDVIAKVRT
;
A
#
# COMPACT_ATOMS: atom_id res chain seq x y z
N PRO A 1 -22.26 -6.00 15.52
CA PRO A 1 -22.40 -6.46 16.89
C PRO A 1 -21.23 -5.95 17.70
N GLU A 2 -21.55 -5.17 18.73
CA GLU A 2 -20.61 -4.81 19.78
C GLU A 2 -20.37 -6.08 20.61
N GLY A 3 -19.39 -6.87 20.21
CA GLY A 3 -19.03 -8.13 20.85
C GLY A 3 -17.57 -8.11 21.19
N ASP A 4 -17.20 -8.79 22.26
CA ASP A 4 -15.82 -9.05 22.67
C ASP A 4 -14.99 -9.52 21.44
N PRO A 5 -13.91 -8.81 21.06
CA PRO A 5 -13.06 -9.23 19.94
C PRO A 5 -12.51 -10.65 20.08
N SER A 6 -12.41 -11.18 21.29
CA SER A 6 -11.99 -12.58 21.54
C SER A 6 -13.03 -13.58 21.06
N ALA A 7 -14.32 -13.21 21.02
CA ALA A 7 -15.40 -14.07 20.55
C ALA A 7 -15.31 -14.37 19.02
N TRP A 8 -14.61 -13.55 18.26
CA TRP A 8 -14.41 -13.76 16.82
C TRP A 8 -13.47 -14.93 16.53
N PHE A 9 -12.50 -15.17 17.40
CA PHE A 9 -11.56 -16.30 17.28
C PHE A 9 -12.17 -17.63 17.68
N THR A 10 -13.24 -17.63 18.48
CA THR A 10 -13.97 -18.85 18.87
C THR A 10 -15.02 -19.29 17.86
N ALA A 11 -15.36 -18.42 16.89
CA ALA A 11 -16.36 -18.74 15.85
C ALA A 11 -15.80 -19.64 14.73
N TYR A 12 -14.47 -19.82 14.65
CA TYR A 12 -13.84 -20.61 13.61
C TYR A 12 -12.98 -21.70 14.26
N ASP A 13 -13.53 -22.91 14.32
CA ASP A 13 -12.78 -24.10 14.68
C ASP A 13 -12.40 -24.85 13.40
N PHE A 14 -11.10 -24.91 13.10
CA PHE A 14 -10.58 -25.68 11.98
C PHE A 14 -9.34 -26.45 12.41
N PRO A 15 -9.11 -27.64 11.83
CA PRO A 15 -7.95 -28.46 12.17
C PRO A 15 -6.66 -27.71 11.84
N ALA A 16 -5.58 -28.05 12.54
CA ALA A 16 -4.26 -27.48 12.30
C ALA A 16 -3.89 -27.57 10.81
N ILE A 17 -3.65 -26.41 10.19
CA ILE A 17 -3.27 -26.31 8.78
C ILE A 17 -1.77 -26.10 8.70
N LYS A 18 -1.10 -26.91 7.87
CA LYS A 18 0.30 -26.74 7.57
C LYS A 18 0.45 -26.00 6.24
N LEU A 19 1.08 -24.82 6.29
CA LEU A 19 1.45 -24.07 5.08
C LEU A 19 2.81 -24.54 4.60
N ASN A 20 2.92 -24.90 3.32
CA ASN A 20 4.16 -25.25 2.65
C ASN A 20 4.28 -24.48 1.33
N PRO A 21 5.48 -24.00 0.95
CA PRO A 21 6.71 -24.01 1.74
C PRO A 21 6.66 -23.03 2.91
N ILE A 22 7.36 -23.33 3.99
CA ILE A 22 7.53 -22.40 5.10
C ILE A 22 8.51 -21.31 4.67
N PRO A 23 8.18 -20.01 4.83
CA PRO A 23 9.09 -18.93 4.52
C PRO A 23 10.41 -19.05 5.30
N SER A 24 11.54 -18.87 4.64
CA SER A 24 12.87 -18.91 5.28
C SER A 24 13.19 -17.67 6.11
N ARG A 25 12.35 -16.64 6.03
CA ARG A 25 12.47 -15.39 6.78
C ARG A 25 11.07 -14.89 7.16
N PRO A 26 10.94 -14.04 8.19
CA PRO A 26 9.67 -13.41 8.51
C PRO A 26 9.08 -12.71 7.29
N VAL A 27 7.78 -12.87 7.08
CA VAL A 27 7.03 -12.18 6.02
C VAL A 27 6.54 -10.86 6.58
N PRO A 28 6.88 -9.70 5.96
CA PRO A 28 6.37 -8.40 6.41
C PRO A 28 4.84 -8.35 6.35
N ILE A 29 4.24 -7.74 7.36
CA ILE A 29 2.79 -7.58 7.47
C ILE A 29 2.44 -6.12 7.17
N LEU A 30 1.67 -5.90 6.12
CA LEU A 30 1.11 -4.60 5.77
C LEU A 30 -0.36 -4.55 6.21
N ILE A 31 -0.77 -3.44 6.81
CA ILE A 31 -2.16 -3.21 7.19
C ILE A 31 -2.73 -2.10 6.31
N GLY A 32 -3.86 -2.39 5.66
CA GLY A 32 -4.59 -1.43 4.84
C GLY A 32 -5.70 -0.71 5.59
N GLY A 33 -6.24 0.34 4.94
CA GLY A 33 -7.42 1.07 5.39
C GLY A 33 -7.09 2.41 6.05
N HIS A 34 -8.10 3.30 6.05
CA HIS A 34 -7.95 4.72 6.34
C HIS A 34 -8.59 5.15 7.66
N SER A 35 -9.35 4.26 8.32
CA SER A 35 -9.94 4.57 9.63
C SER A 35 -8.86 4.74 10.70
N ASP A 36 -9.08 5.60 11.69
CA ASP A 36 -8.12 5.80 12.79
C ASP A 36 -7.76 4.48 13.50
N ALA A 37 -8.72 3.55 13.60
CA ALA A 37 -8.48 2.22 14.16
C ALA A 37 -7.47 1.41 13.32
N ASN A 38 -7.54 1.49 11.98
CA ASN A 38 -6.59 0.81 11.09
C ASN A 38 -5.22 1.50 11.11
N LEU A 39 -5.17 2.83 11.11
CA LEU A 39 -3.92 3.58 11.22
C LEU A 39 -3.22 3.29 12.56
N ARG A 40 -3.97 3.23 13.67
CA ARG A 40 -3.42 2.81 14.98
C ARG A 40 -2.89 1.39 14.96
N ARG A 41 -3.63 0.45 14.36
CA ARG A 41 -3.19 -0.94 14.26
C ARG A 41 -1.91 -1.05 13.43
N ALA A 42 -1.85 -0.38 12.27
CA ALA A 42 -0.66 -0.34 11.43
C ALA A 42 0.55 0.22 12.19
N ALA A 43 0.40 1.38 12.81
CA ALA A 43 1.47 2.03 13.57
C ALA A 43 1.97 1.19 14.74
N ARG A 44 1.10 0.39 15.39
CA ARG A 44 1.41 -0.37 16.59
C ARG A 44 2.10 -1.70 16.34
N ILE A 45 1.68 -2.45 15.29
CA ILE A 45 2.10 -3.85 15.13
C ILE A 45 2.54 -4.23 13.73
N ALA A 46 2.34 -3.39 12.70
CA ALA A 46 2.68 -3.76 11.33
C ALA A 46 4.11 -3.36 10.95
N ASP A 47 4.58 -3.96 9.86
CA ASP A 47 5.83 -3.60 9.18
C ASP A 47 5.58 -2.51 8.12
N GLY A 48 4.33 -2.20 7.83
CA GLY A 48 3.96 -1.15 6.89
C GLY A 48 2.45 -0.91 6.82
N TRP A 49 2.11 0.12 6.04
CA TRP A 49 0.73 0.51 5.77
C TRP A 49 0.49 0.67 4.27
N MET A 50 -0.72 0.34 3.82
CA MET A 50 -1.11 0.44 2.43
C MET A 50 -2.36 1.32 2.28
N ALA A 51 -2.23 2.42 1.54
CA ALA A 51 -3.36 3.23 1.10
C ALA A 51 -4.00 2.62 -0.15
N ALA A 52 -5.32 2.52 -0.14
CA ALA A 52 -6.11 2.14 -1.30
C ALA A 52 -6.65 3.38 -2.02
N GLY A 53 -5.75 4.19 -2.59
CA GLY A 53 -6.11 5.47 -3.21
C GLY A 53 -6.18 6.61 -2.19
N GLY A 54 -6.81 7.71 -2.58
CA GLY A 54 -6.95 8.95 -1.83
C GLY A 54 -6.43 10.15 -2.62
N SER A 55 -6.90 11.35 -2.26
CA SER A 55 -6.34 12.59 -2.78
C SER A 55 -4.92 12.83 -2.18
N PRO A 56 -4.10 13.71 -2.74
CA PRO A 56 -2.84 14.10 -2.13
C PRO A 56 -3.00 14.63 -0.70
N GLU A 57 -4.09 15.33 -0.42
CA GLU A 57 -4.43 15.87 0.89
C GLU A 57 -4.76 14.75 1.87
N ASP A 58 -5.54 13.75 1.44
CA ASP A 58 -5.88 12.55 2.23
C ASP A 58 -4.59 11.79 2.59
N LEU A 59 -3.73 11.53 1.62
CA LEU A 59 -2.45 10.84 1.84
C LEU A 59 -1.59 11.59 2.85
N THR A 60 -1.47 12.90 2.71
CA THR A 60 -0.73 13.75 3.65
C THR A 60 -1.28 13.60 5.08
N GLN A 61 -2.60 13.62 5.23
CA GLN A 61 -3.25 13.49 6.53
C GLN A 61 -3.01 12.09 7.15
N TRP A 62 -3.21 11.02 6.38
CA TRP A 62 -3.06 9.65 6.90
C TRP A 62 -1.61 9.32 7.23
N ILE A 63 -0.67 9.70 6.37
CA ILE A 63 0.78 9.49 6.60
C ILE A 63 1.23 10.27 7.84
N GLY A 64 0.83 11.54 7.96
CA GLY A 64 1.12 12.35 9.14
C GLY A 64 0.54 11.73 10.42
N ARG A 65 -0.69 11.19 10.35
CA ARG A 65 -1.30 10.50 11.48
C ARG A 65 -0.53 9.24 11.88
N ILE A 66 -0.12 8.42 10.93
CA ILE A 66 0.69 7.22 11.20
C ILE A 66 2.02 7.61 11.85
N GLN A 67 2.71 8.64 11.36
CA GLN A 67 3.97 9.10 11.93
C GLN A 67 3.82 9.55 13.40
N VAL A 68 2.73 10.27 13.73
CA VAL A 68 2.41 10.63 15.12
C VAL A 68 2.19 9.38 15.97
N LEU A 69 1.36 8.46 15.50
CA LEU A 69 1.06 7.22 16.21
C LEU A 69 2.30 6.35 16.43
N ARG A 70 3.19 6.25 15.44
CA ARG A 70 4.44 5.50 15.58
C ARG A 70 5.33 6.08 16.67
N ARG A 71 5.41 7.42 16.79
CA ARG A 71 6.09 8.07 17.92
C ARG A 71 5.43 7.75 19.27
N GLU A 72 4.10 7.84 19.35
CA GLU A 72 3.35 7.48 20.56
C GLU A 72 3.61 6.04 21.00
N TYR A 73 3.82 5.11 20.04
CA TYR A 73 4.14 3.71 20.32
C TYR A 73 5.64 3.42 20.46
N GLY A 74 6.51 4.42 20.37
CA GLY A 74 7.97 4.26 20.46
C GLY A 74 8.60 3.52 19.28
N ARG A 75 7.94 3.52 18.13
CA ARG A 75 8.35 2.77 16.91
C ARG A 75 8.84 3.67 15.76
N GLU A 76 9.10 4.94 16.03
CA GLU A 76 9.52 5.91 14.99
C GLU A 76 10.84 5.56 14.30
N GLY A 77 11.77 4.94 15.04
CA GLY A 77 13.08 4.51 14.52
C GLY A 77 13.07 3.14 13.83
N GLU A 78 11.97 2.40 13.85
CA GLU A 78 11.88 1.11 13.19
C GLU A 78 11.62 1.28 11.69
N PRO A 79 12.12 0.36 10.80
CA PRO A 79 11.70 0.32 9.42
C PRO A 79 10.17 0.24 9.29
N PHE A 80 9.63 0.94 8.29
CA PHE A 80 8.20 0.90 8.04
C PHE A 80 7.90 1.27 6.59
N ASP A 81 7.23 0.38 5.90
CA ASP A 81 6.89 0.57 4.50
C ASP A 81 5.58 1.33 4.35
N MET A 82 5.59 2.37 3.53
CA MET A 82 4.39 3.12 3.15
C MET A 82 4.07 2.90 1.68
N TYR A 83 3.01 2.15 1.42
CA TYR A 83 2.50 1.90 0.07
C TYR A 83 1.37 2.86 -0.24
N ALA A 84 1.49 3.63 -1.30
CA ALA A 84 0.40 4.47 -1.79
C ALA A 84 0.34 4.45 -3.32
N THR A 85 -0.87 4.36 -3.84
CA THR A 85 -1.15 4.53 -5.26
C THR A 85 -1.99 5.78 -5.44
N SER A 86 -1.53 6.68 -6.29
CA SER A 86 -2.24 7.91 -6.65
C SER A 86 -1.94 8.29 -8.09
N PHE A 87 -2.59 9.34 -8.60
CA PHE A 87 -2.25 9.89 -9.91
C PHE A 87 -0.79 10.39 -9.98
N ASP A 88 -0.18 10.73 -8.87
CA ASP A 88 1.24 11.12 -8.80
C ASP A 88 2.18 9.97 -9.20
N SER A 89 1.75 8.73 -9.11
CA SER A 89 2.55 7.56 -9.51
C SER A 89 2.86 7.50 -11.01
N PHE A 90 2.23 8.36 -11.83
CA PHE A 90 2.38 8.35 -13.30
C PHE A 90 3.38 9.37 -13.84
N SER A 91 4.05 10.15 -12.99
CA SER A 91 5.03 11.14 -13.43
C SER A 91 6.23 11.20 -12.47
N VAL A 92 7.38 11.61 -13.00
CA VAL A 92 8.60 11.78 -12.19
C VAL A 92 8.38 12.75 -11.04
N ASP A 93 7.77 13.91 -11.32
CA ASP A 93 7.52 14.93 -10.30
C ASP A 93 6.49 14.47 -9.28
N GLY A 94 5.51 13.67 -9.72
CA GLY A 94 4.54 13.05 -8.82
C GLY A 94 5.18 12.04 -7.88
N ILE A 95 6.06 11.19 -8.39
CA ILE A 95 6.81 10.23 -7.55
C ILE A 95 7.68 10.97 -6.52
N LYS A 96 8.34 12.05 -6.91
CA LYS A 96 9.10 12.87 -5.95
C LYS A 96 8.22 13.46 -4.86
N ARG A 97 7.02 13.95 -5.20
CA ARG A 97 6.06 14.40 -4.18
C ARG A 97 5.64 13.29 -3.23
N LEU A 98 5.42 12.07 -3.74
CA LEU A 98 5.11 10.91 -2.89
C LEU A 98 6.28 10.55 -1.97
N GLU A 99 7.50 10.60 -2.48
CA GLU A 99 8.73 10.38 -1.70
C GLU A 99 8.88 11.43 -0.60
N ASP A 100 8.67 12.72 -0.91
CA ASP A 100 8.70 13.81 0.06
C ASP A 100 7.65 13.65 1.18
N LEU A 101 6.51 13.01 0.89
CA LEU A 101 5.50 12.64 1.88
C LEU A 101 5.92 11.43 2.75
N GLY A 102 6.96 10.70 2.35
CA GLY A 102 7.41 9.50 3.04
C GLY A 102 6.82 8.20 2.48
N VAL A 103 6.26 8.21 1.29
CA VAL A 103 5.86 6.99 0.57
C VAL A 103 7.13 6.25 0.13
N THR A 104 7.24 4.98 0.50
CA THR A 104 8.39 4.14 0.17
C THR A 104 8.12 3.27 -1.07
N HIS A 105 6.87 2.96 -1.33
CA HIS A 105 6.45 2.12 -2.44
C HIS A 105 5.22 2.70 -3.12
N THR A 106 5.24 2.71 -4.43
CA THR A 106 4.07 3.06 -5.24
C THR A 106 3.89 2.06 -6.38
N SER A 107 2.67 1.86 -6.81
CA SER A 107 2.39 1.13 -8.04
C SER A 107 2.08 2.13 -9.15
N GLY A 108 2.90 2.13 -10.18
CA GLY A 108 2.62 2.83 -11.42
C GLY A 108 1.66 2.03 -12.29
N GLY A 109 0.70 2.70 -12.88
CA GLY A 109 -0.18 2.11 -13.86
C GLY A 109 0.36 2.33 -15.28
N PHE A 110 0.23 1.31 -16.10
CA PHE A 110 0.39 1.40 -17.54
C PHE A 110 -0.94 0.95 -18.13
N GLY A 111 -1.53 1.82 -18.93
CA GLY A 111 -2.85 1.60 -19.50
C GLY A 111 -3.92 2.51 -18.91
N ARG A 112 -5.15 2.30 -19.32
CA ARG A 112 -6.30 3.03 -18.79
C ARG A 112 -6.57 2.54 -17.37
N PHE A 113 -6.45 3.43 -16.41
CA PHE A 113 -6.87 3.14 -15.05
C PHE A 113 -8.38 2.89 -15.02
N ASN A 114 -8.79 1.66 -14.82
CA ASN A 114 -10.16 1.28 -14.55
C ASN A 114 -10.29 0.84 -13.08
N PRO A 115 -10.64 1.73 -12.16
CA PRO A 115 -10.69 1.43 -10.74
C PRO A 115 -11.77 0.40 -10.36
N TYR A 116 -12.71 0.15 -11.25
CA TYR A 116 -13.85 -0.72 -10.95
C TYR A 116 -13.85 -2.05 -11.71
N GLY A 117 -12.98 -2.22 -12.70
CA GLY A 117 -12.78 -3.50 -13.39
C GLY A 117 -14.03 -4.11 -14.06
N ILE A 118 -15.09 -3.31 -14.23
CA ILE A 118 -16.41 -3.78 -14.65
C ILE A 118 -16.53 -3.90 -16.18
N GLU A 119 -15.70 -3.15 -16.92
CA GLU A 119 -15.66 -3.23 -18.37
C GLU A 119 -14.49 -4.07 -18.85
N ALA A 120 -14.71 -4.81 -19.93
CA ALA A 120 -13.64 -5.53 -20.61
C ALA A 120 -12.53 -4.53 -20.98
N ASP A 121 -11.30 -4.86 -20.64
CA ASP A 121 -10.12 -4.05 -20.93
C ASP A 121 -9.99 -3.92 -22.48
N PRO A 122 -10.18 -2.71 -23.03
CA PRO A 122 -10.18 -2.53 -24.47
C PRO A 122 -8.80 -2.56 -25.10
N GLU A 123 -7.72 -2.58 -24.28
CA GLU A 123 -6.35 -2.51 -24.78
C GLU A 123 -5.87 -3.88 -25.29
N THR A 124 -5.29 -3.87 -26.45
CA THR A 124 -4.59 -5.04 -27.01
C THR A 124 -3.31 -5.34 -26.24
N LEU A 125 -2.83 -6.57 -26.32
CA LEU A 125 -1.54 -6.95 -25.71
C LEU A 125 -0.39 -6.04 -26.18
N LYS A 126 -0.40 -5.64 -27.44
CA LYS A 126 0.61 -4.73 -27.99
C LYS A 126 0.57 -3.37 -27.30
N GLU A 127 -0.61 -2.79 -27.17
CA GLU A 127 -0.79 -1.49 -26.49
C GLU A 127 -0.35 -1.55 -25.02
N LYS A 128 -0.65 -2.63 -24.30
CA LYS A 128 -0.19 -2.84 -22.94
C LYS A 128 1.33 -2.89 -22.84
N ILE A 129 1.99 -3.62 -23.75
CA ILE A 129 3.45 -3.69 -23.81
C ILE A 129 4.06 -2.32 -24.11
N ASP A 130 3.51 -1.59 -25.07
CA ASP A 130 4.00 -0.28 -25.45
C ASP A 130 3.80 0.75 -24.32
N ASN A 131 2.67 0.69 -23.62
CA ASN A 131 2.40 1.52 -22.43
C ASN A 131 3.37 1.21 -21.28
N LEU A 132 3.64 -0.07 -21.03
CA LEU A 132 4.60 -0.49 -20.00
C LEU A 132 6.02 0.01 -20.31
N ARG A 133 6.47 -0.13 -21.57
CA ARG A 133 7.78 0.38 -22.02
C ARG A 133 7.89 1.89 -21.85
N ARG A 134 6.87 2.62 -22.28
CA ARG A 134 6.81 4.07 -22.14
C ARG A 134 6.91 4.48 -20.67
N TYR A 135 6.15 3.84 -19.79
CA TYR A 135 6.22 4.12 -18.35
C TYR A 135 7.61 3.81 -17.77
N ALA A 136 8.24 2.72 -18.21
CA ALA A 136 9.59 2.38 -17.79
C ALA A 136 10.62 3.44 -18.22
N ASP A 137 10.54 3.91 -19.47
CA ASP A 137 11.49 4.89 -20.02
C ASP A 137 11.23 6.31 -19.49
N ASP A 138 9.95 6.70 -19.38
CA ASP A 138 9.58 8.08 -19.03
C ASP A 138 9.55 8.34 -17.52
N VAL A 139 9.33 7.31 -16.73
CA VAL A 139 9.18 7.45 -15.28
C VAL A 139 10.24 6.65 -14.53
N ILE A 140 10.24 5.32 -14.63
CA ILE A 140 11.12 4.47 -13.78
C ILE A 140 12.60 4.79 -14.01
N ALA A 141 13.04 4.92 -15.26
CA ALA A 141 14.43 5.22 -15.57
C ALA A 141 14.89 6.57 -15.03
N LYS A 142 13.98 7.57 -15.01
CA LYS A 142 14.30 8.94 -14.59
C LYS A 142 14.19 9.17 -13.07
N VAL A 143 13.46 8.33 -12.35
CA VAL A 143 13.38 8.41 -10.88
C VAL A 143 14.61 7.79 -10.23
N ARG A 144 15.27 6.83 -10.89
CA ARG A 144 16.44 6.13 -10.36
C ARG A 144 17.78 6.87 -10.57
N THR A 145 17.74 8.01 -11.24
CA THR A 145 18.94 8.84 -11.48
C THR A 145 19.01 9.99 -10.48
#